data_12a3d3b9876dc6f8698a7b283caf05c5
#
_entry.id   12a3d3b9876dc6f8698a7b283caf05c5
#
_cell.length_a   1.000
_cell.length_b   1.000
_cell.length_c   1.000
_cell.angle_alpha   90.00
_cell.angle_beta   90.00
_cell.angle_gamma   90.00
#
_symmetry.space_group_name_H-M   'P 1'
#
loop_
_entity.id
_entity.type
_entity.pdbx_description
1 polymer ?
#
loop_
_entity_poly.entity_id
_entity_poly.type
_entity_poly.pdbx_seq_one_letter_code
_entity_poly.pdbx_strand_id
1 'polypeptide(L)'
;AGATLADAHIAYHRFGHLLGDPHGANNVILVEHALTGDSNVAEWWADLVGPGKALDTTKWCIIATNALGGCAGSTGPASPHPDDGRAWGSRFPALSVRDLVAAERAALHELGITHVHAVIGGSMGGARTLEWTLMHPDFLDAACVIAVSARASAWQIGICLLYTSDAADE
;
A
#
# COMPACT_ATOMS: atom_id res chain seq x y z
N ALA A 1 -16.62 8.78 1.55
CA ALA A 1 -17.25 9.52 1.97
C ALA A 1 -18.05 9.43 3.28
N GLY A 2 -17.40 9.67 4.40
CA GLY A 2 -18.06 9.90 5.69
C GLY A 2 -18.36 8.65 6.53
N ALA A 3 -17.89 7.47 6.14
CA ALA A 3 -17.93 6.28 6.98
C ALA A 3 -16.66 6.20 7.85
N THR A 4 -16.79 5.62 9.04
CA THR A 4 -15.68 5.35 9.94
C THR A 4 -15.41 3.85 9.98
N LEU A 5 -14.15 3.45 9.78
CA LEU A 5 -13.69 2.10 10.06
C LEU A 5 -13.08 2.11 11.48
N ALA A 6 -13.86 1.62 12.45
CA ALA A 6 -13.34 1.40 13.79
C ALA A 6 -12.40 0.19 13.77
N ASP A 7 -11.32 0.28 14.57
CA ASP A 7 -10.36 -0.81 14.77
C ASP A 7 -9.74 -1.36 13.48
N ALA A 8 -9.58 -0.49 12.47
CA ALA A 8 -8.90 -0.88 11.24
C ALA A 8 -7.42 -1.21 11.50
N HIS A 9 -6.94 -2.27 10.87
CA HIS A 9 -5.53 -2.67 10.94
C HIS A 9 -4.94 -2.82 9.55
N ILE A 10 -3.64 -2.59 9.45
CA ILE A 10 -2.83 -2.76 8.25
C ILE A 10 -1.83 -3.89 8.49
N ALA A 11 -1.96 -4.97 7.75
CA ALA A 11 -0.96 -6.03 7.72
C ALA A 11 0.23 -5.59 6.86
N TYR A 12 1.43 -5.97 7.27
CA TYR A 12 2.65 -5.59 6.54
C TYR A 12 3.74 -6.63 6.68
N HIS A 13 4.71 -6.59 5.78
CA HIS A 13 6.00 -7.28 5.93
C HIS A 13 7.13 -6.27 6.09
N ARG A 14 8.16 -6.69 6.81
CA ARG A 14 9.40 -5.94 6.96
C ARG A 14 10.59 -6.84 6.63
N PHE A 15 11.47 -6.36 5.76
CA PHE A 15 12.71 -7.02 5.38
C PHE A 15 13.88 -6.09 5.71
N GLY A 16 14.90 -6.62 6.37
CA GLY A 16 16.02 -5.83 6.88
C GLY A 16 15.73 -5.14 8.23
N HIS A 17 16.65 -4.29 8.65
CA HIS A 17 16.61 -3.62 9.94
C HIS A 17 16.53 -2.11 9.79
N LEU A 18 15.75 -1.47 10.65
CA LEU A 18 15.70 -0.02 10.73
C LEU A 18 17.04 0.49 11.28
N LEU A 19 17.68 1.39 10.56
CA LEU A 19 18.90 2.10 10.92
C LEU A 19 18.63 3.61 10.80
N GLY A 20 19.31 4.39 11.66
CA GLY A 20 19.12 5.83 11.69
C GLY A 20 17.97 6.26 12.60
N ASP A 21 17.55 7.51 12.44
CA ASP A 21 16.45 8.10 13.21
C ASP A 21 15.11 7.81 12.51
N PRO A 22 14.18 7.10 13.14
CA PRO A 22 12.87 6.83 12.54
C PRO A 22 12.04 8.10 12.29
N HIS A 23 12.39 9.22 12.94
CA HIS A 23 11.74 10.53 12.78
C HIS A 23 12.48 11.48 11.82
N GLY A 24 13.57 11.02 11.22
CA GLY A 24 14.41 11.82 10.33
C GLY A 24 15.11 10.97 9.29
N ALA A 25 16.39 11.23 9.04
CA ALA A 25 17.16 10.46 8.09
C ALA A 25 17.32 9.01 8.53
N ASN A 26 16.72 8.11 7.79
CA ASN A 26 16.72 6.67 8.06
C ASN A 26 16.87 5.87 6.74
N ASN A 27 16.84 4.55 6.87
CA ASN A 27 16.97 3.62 5.75
C ASN A 27 15.66 2.94 5.37
N VAL A 28 14.51 3.52 5.66
CA VAL A 28 13.22 2.92 5.33
C VAL A 28 12.86 3.17 3.87
N ILE A 29 12.51 2.11 3.15
CA ILE A 29 11.87 2.18 1.84
C ILE A 29 10.48 1.54 1.97
N LEU A 30 9.44 2.31 1.68
CA LEU A 30 8.07 1.82 1.60
C LEU A 30 7.81 1.30 0.19
N VAL A 31 7.33 0.06 0.09
CA VAL A 31 6.97 -0.56 -1.20
C VAL A 31 5.47 -0.81 -1.26
N GLU A 32 4.88 -0.30 -2.33
CA GLU A 32 3.44 -0.32 -2.59
C GLU A 32 3.11 -1.35 -3.67
N HIS A 33 2.36 -2.39 -3.31
CA HIS A 33 1.99 -3.48 -4.24
C HIS A 33 0.92 -3.06 -5.25
N ALA A 34 0.89 -3.75 -6.40
CA ALA A 34 -0.17 -3.66 -7.39
C ALA A 34 -1.48 -4.30 -6.89
N LEU A 35 -2.58 -4.13 -7.63
CA LEU A 35 -3.91 -4.64 -7.23
C LEU A 35 -3.92 -6.12 -6.85
N THR A 36 -3.21 -6.96 -7.58
CA THR A 36 -3.14 -8.41 -7.38
C THR A 36 -1.96 -8.85 -6.50
N GLY A 37 -1.19 -7.91 -5.98
CA GLY A 37 -0.05 -8.20 -5.10
C GLY A 37 -0.44 -8.15 -3.62
N ASP A 38 0.56 -8.37 -2.80
CA ASP A 38 0.49 -8.28 -1.34
C ASP A 38 1.78 -7.68 -0.77
N SER A 39 1.88 -7.63 0.55
CA SER A 39 3.06 -7.10 1.25
C SER A 39 4.29 -8.01 1.23
N ASN A 40 4.21 -9.26 0.70
CA ASN A 40 5.38 -10.13 0.59
C ASN A 40 6.24 -9.79 -0.64
N VAL A 41 6.76 -8.58 -0.66
CA VAL A 41 7.53 -8.04 -1.78
C VAL A 41 8.77 -8.86 -2.13
N ALA A 42 9.34 -9.59 -1.19
CA ALA A 42 10.49 -10.46 -1.45
C ALA A 42 10.14 -11.69 -2.31
N GLU A 43 8.85 -12.02 -2.46
CA GLU A 43 8.38 -13.07 -3.35
C GLU A 43 8.18 -12.57 -4.78
N TRP A 44 7.35 -11.53 -4.96
CA TRP A 44 7.02 -11.07 -6.33
C TRP A 44 8.05 -10.10 -6.93
N TRP A 45 8.94 -9.51 -6.12
CA TRP A 45 10.15 -8.80 -6.56
C TRP A 45 11.43 -9.51 -6.09
N ALA A 46 11.42 -10.83 -6.13
CA ALA A 46 12.54 -11.65 -5.68
C ALA A 46 13.88 -11.25 -6.31
N ASP A 47 13.90 -10.76 -7.54
CA ASP A 47 15.14 -10.30 -8.20
C ASP A 47 15.61 -8.93 -7.72
N LEU A 48 14.75 -8.12 -7.12
CA LEU A 48 15.07 -6.76 -6.66
C LEU A 48 15.28 -6.67 -5.15
N VAL A 49 14.57 -7.49 -4.35
CA VAL A 49 14.59 -7.43 -2.88
C VAL A 49 15.44 -8.56 -2.30
N GLY A 50 16.40 -8.23 -1.46
CA GLY A 50 17.24 -9.21 -0.77
C GLY A 50 18.69 -8.76 -0.63
N PRO A 51 19.51 -9.54 0.09
CA PRO A 51 20.93 -9.20 0.29
C PRO A 51 21.69 -9.02 -1.03
N GLY A 52 22.37 -7.89 -1.19
CA GLY A 52 23.17 -7.57 -2.37
C GLY A 52 22.38 -7.22 -3.64
N LYS A 53 21.04 -7.12 -3.56
CA LYS A 53 20.17 -6.75 -4.68
C LYS A 53 19.95 -5.22 -4.72
N ALA A 54 19.15 -4.73 -5.67
CA ALA A 54 18.85 -3.31 -5.81
C ALA A 54 18.21 -2.73 -4.54
N LEU A 55 17.26 -3.44 -3.95
CA LEU A 55 16.69 -3.18 -2.63
C LEU A 55 17.39 -4.10 -1.61
N ASP A 56 18.64 -3.77 -1.32
CA ASP A 56 19.53 -4.55 -0.47
C ASP A 56 19.07 -4.53 0.99
N THR A 57 18.53 -5.64 1.46
CA THR A 57 18.01 -5.77 2.83
C THR A 57 19.08 -5.77 3.92
N THR A 58 20.37 -5.77 3.56
CA THR A 58 21.46 -5.52 4.50
C THR A 58 21.68 -4.02 4.77
N LYS A 59 21.16 -3.14 3.91
CA LYS A 59 21.29 -1.68 3.97
C LYS A 59 19.96 -1.00 4.22
N TRP A 60 18.89 -1.52 3.62
CA TRP A 60 17.56 -0.94 3.64
C TRP A 60 16.60 -1.72 4.53
N CYS A 61 15.77 -1.00 5.23
CA CYS A 61 14.58 -1.52 5.89
C CYS A 61 13.41 -1.40 4.91
N ILE A 62 13.10 -2.48 4.22
CA ILE A 62 11.97 -2.52 3.29
C ILE A 62 10.70 -2.79 4.08
N ILE A 63 9.74 -1.89 4.00
CA ILE A 63 8.39 -2.08 4.55
C ILE A 63 7.43 -2.14 3.37
N ALA A 64 6.57 -3.13 3.36
CA ALA A 64 5.48 -3.23 2.40
C ALA A 64 4.17 -3.47 3.15
N THR A 65 3.16 -2.66 2.88
CA THR A 65 1.84 -2.75 3.51
C THR A 65 0.85 -3.44 2.59
N ASN A 66 -0.07 -4.22 3.15
CA ASN A 66 -1.26 -4.65 2.43
C ASN A 66 -2.30 -3.53 2.42
N ALA A 67 -2.79 -3.19 1.24
CA ALA A 67 -3.77 -2.12 1.09
C ALA A 67 -5.02 -2.35 1.94
N LEU A 68 -5.49 -1.29 2.60
CA LEU A 68 -6.80 -1.28 3.26
C LEU A 68 -7.90 -1.59 2.24
N GLY A 69 -8.86 -2.43 2.61
CA GLY A 69 -9.91 -2.89 1.70
C GLY A 69 -9.52 -4.10 0.84
N GLY A 70 -8.25 -4.56 0.93
CA GLY A 70 -7.76 -5.76 0.28
C GLY A 70 -8.13 -7.06 1.00
N CYS A 71 -7.58 -8.19 0.53
CA CYS A 71 -7.83 -9.53 1.07
C CYS A 71 -6.59 -10.20 1.68
N ALA A 72 -5.49 -9.47 1.81
CA ALA A 72 -4.20 -10.02 2.27
C ALA A 72 -3.88 -9.62 3.73
N GLY A 73 -4.86 -9.65 4.61
CA GLY A 73 -4.68 -9.48 6.05
C GLY A 73 -4.98 -8.09 6.62
N SER A 74 -4.97 -7.03 5.81
CA SER A 74 -5.50 -5.72 6.24
C SER A 74 -7.03 -5.75 6.32
N THR A 75 -7.61 -4.85 7.12
CA THR A 75 -9.06 -4.71 7.21
C THR A 75 -9.68 -4.50 5.83
N GLY A 76 -10.66 -5.32 5.50
CA GLY A 76 -11.34 -5.32 4.20
C GLY A 76 -12.75 -5.87 4.27
N PRO A 77 -13.43 -6.05 3.13
CA PRO A 77 -14.81 -6.56 3.09
C PRO A 77 -15.03 -7.91 3.77
N ALA A 78 -13.99 -8.76 3.83
CA ALA A 78 -14.04 -10.06 4.51
C ALA A 78 -13.83 -9.96 6.03
N SER A 79 -13.38 -8.82 6.54
CA SER A 79 -13.15 -8.61 7.97
C SER A 79 -14.47 -8.57 8.74
N PRO A 80 -14.47 -8.98 10.04
CA PRO A 80 -15.67 -8.90 10.87
C PRO A 80 -16.09 -7.45 11.12
N HIS A 81 -17.40 -7.19 11.02
CA HIS A 81 -17.98 -5.91 11.39
C HIS A 81 -18.02 -5.80 12.92
N PRO A 82 -17.66 -4.65 13.52
CA PRO A 82 -17.60 -4.52 14.98
C PRO A 82 -18.94 -4.73 15.69
N ASP A 83 -20.07 -4.39 15.06
CA ASP A 83 -21.37 -4.47 15.72
C ASP A 83 -21.95 -5.89 15.78
N ASP A 84 -21.66 -6.76 14.83
CA ASP A 84 -22.32 -8.05 14.70
C ASP A 84 -21.38 -9.23 14.43
N GLY A 85 -20.07 -8.98 14.27
CA GLY A 85 -19.05 -9.99 14.00
C GLY A 85 -19.14 -10.65 12.61
N ARG A 86 -20.12 -10.27 11.78
CA ARG A 86 -20.25 -10.77 10.40
C ARG A 86 -19.32 -10.02 9.48
N ALA A 87 -18.98 -10.61 8.35
CA ALA A 87 -18.18 -9.92 7.35
C ALA A 87 -18.81 -8.58 6.96
N TRP A 88 -17.98 -7.56 6.77
CA TRP A 88 -18.44 -6.26 6.25
C TRP A 88 -19.23 -6.43 4.96
N GLY A 89 -18.73 -7.25 4.01
CA GLY A 89 -19.34 -7.46 2.71
C GLY A 89 -19.60 -6.14 1.99
N SER A 90 -20.81 -5.98 1.46
CA SER A 90 -21.24 -4.75 0.77
C SER A 90 -21.40 -3.52 1.69
N ARG A 91 -21.33 -3.69 3.01
CA ARG A 91 -21.31 -2.58 3.98
C ARG A 91 -19.96 -1.89 4.06
N PHE A 92 -18.90 -2.53 3.51
CA PHE A 92 -17.57 -1.94 3.53
C PHE A 92 -17.55 -0.62 2.75
N PRO A 93 -17.00 0.46 3.33
CA PRO A 93 -17.06 1.76 2.68
C PRO A 93 -16.23 1.79 1.40
N ALA A 94 -16.64 2.57 0.42
CA ALA A 94 -15.81 2.89 -0.73
C ALA A 94 -14.58 3.68 -0.28
N LEU A 95 -13.41 3.22 -0.68
CA LEU A 95 -12.13 3.84 -0.37
C LEU A 95 -11.57 4.55 -1.61
N SER A 96 -10.94 5.69 -1.38
CA SER A 96 -10.10 6.37 -2.36
C SER A 96 -8.63 6.02 -2.15
N VAL A 97 -7.77 6.32 -3.12
CA VAL A 97 -6.31 6.18 -2.95
C VAL A 97 -5.80 7.00 -1.77
N ARG A 98 -6.42 8.15 -1.49
CA ARG A 98 -6.12 8.99 -0.33
C ARG A 98 -6.39 8.30 1.00
N ASP A 99 -7.49 7.55 1.07
CA ASP A 99 -7.83 6.79 2.29
C ASP A 99 -6.80 5.67 2.51
N LEU A 100 -6.30 5.04 1.45
CA LEU A 100 -5.25 4.02 1.54
C LEU A 100 -3.95 4.63 2.10
N VAL A 101 -3.49 5.74 1.52
CA VAL A 101 -2.27 6.45 1.98
C VAL A 101 -2.43 6.96 3.41
N ALA A 102 -3.61 7.49 3.79
CA ALA A 102 -3.86 7.95 5.14
C ALA A 102 -3.77 6.79 6.17
N ALA A 103 -4.31 5.62 5.83
CA ALA A 103 -4.23 4.43 6.68
C ALA A 103 -2.79 3.90 6.81
N GLU A 104 -2.05 3.88 5.71
CA GLU A 104 -0.63 3.49 5.70
C GLU A 104 0.22 4.43 6.53
N ARG A 105 0.00 5.73 6.40
CA ARG A 105 0.68 6.73 7.22
C ARG A 105 0.41 6.53 8.71
N ALA A 106 -0.84 6.24 9.08
CA ALA A 106 -1.18 5.94 10.47
C ALA A 106 -0.46 4.68 10.96
N ALA A 107 -0.42 3.61 10.14
CA ALA A 107 0.30 2.39 10.48
C ALA A 107 1.81 2.60 10.64
N LEU A 108 2.44 3.38 9.77
CA LEU A 108 3.86 3.73 9.90
C LEU A 108 4.12 4.56 11.16
N HIS A 109 3.22 5.48 11.51
CA HIS A 109 3.31 6.25 12.74
C HIS A 109 3.24 5.37 14.00
N GLU A 110 2.37 4.35 14.03
CA GLU A 110 2.31 3.37 15.11
C GLU A 110 3.61 2.55 15.23
N LEU A 111 4.34 2.37 14.12
CA LEU A 111 5.67 1.76 14.10
C LEU A 111 6.79 2.74 14.52
N GLY A 112 6.44 3.97 14.89
CA GLY A 112 7.36 5.04 15.24
C GLY A 112 8.05 5.68 14.03
N ILE A 113 7.60 5.40 12.79
CA ILE A 113 8.22 5.91 11.56
C ILE A 113 7.43 7.13 11.09
N THR A 114 8.07 8.29 11.09
CA THR A 114 7.49 9.56 10.64
C THR A 114 8.19 10.14 9.41
N HIS A 115 9.18 9.42 8.88
CA HIS A 115 9.89 9.73 7.65
C HIS A 115 10.37 8.45 6.96
N VAL A 116 10.44 8.44 5.63
CA VAL A 116 11.01 7.33 4.84
C VAL A 116 11.96 7.87 3.77
N HIS A 117 12.99 7.10 3.46
CA HIS A 117 13.94 7.46 2.40
C HIS A 117 13.27 7.45 1.02
N ALA A 118 12.42 6.47 0.75
CA ALA A 118 11.71 6.42 -0.53
C ALA A 118 10.37 5.69 -0.42
N VAL A 119 9.45 6.02 -1.33
CA VAL A 119 8.23 5.25 -1.61
C VAL A 119 8.30 4.75 -3.04
N ILE A 120 8.07 3.45 -3.26
CA ILE A 120 8.18 2.81 -4.58
C ILE A 120 6.93 1.98 -4.84
N GLY A 121 6.29 2.16 -5.98
CA GLY A 121 5.13 1.35 -6.33
C GLY A 121 4.81 1.31 -7.81
N GLY A 122 4.18 0.21 -8.22
CA GLY A 122 3.71 -0.01 -9.59
C GLY A 122 2.20 -0.14 -9.69
N SER A 123 1.60 0.34 -10.78
CA SER A 123 0.16 0.26 -11.03
C SER A 123 -0.65 0.92 -9.90
N MET A 124 -1.53 0.19 -9.20
CA MET A 124 -2.23 0.69 -8.02
C MET A 124 -1.23 1.19 -6.95
N GLY A 125 -0.11 0.48 -6.73
CA GLY A 125 0.96 0.94 -5.85
C GLY A 125 1.61 2.22 -6.34
N GLY A 126 1.74 2.41 -7.67
CA GLY A 126 2.22 3.66 -8.25
C GLY A 126 1.25 4.82 -8.02
N ALA A 127 -0.06 4.58 -8.03
CA ALA A 127 -1.06 5.59 -7.68
C ALA A 127 -0.94 5.99 -6.20
N ARG A 128 -0.74 5.02 -5.29
CA ARG A 128 -0.46 5.30 -3.87
C ARG A 128 0.84 6.09 -3.71
N THR A 129 1.91 5.67 -4.38
CA THR A 129 3.21 6.37 -4.36
C THR A 129 3.07 7.82 -4.83
N LEU A 130 2.33 8.06 -5.91
CA LEU A 130 2.06 9.42 -6.39
C LEU A 130 1.26 10.22 -5.36
N GLU A 131 0.24 9.62 -4.76
CA GLU A 131 -0.57 10.29 -3.75
C GLU A 131 0.23 10.59 -2.47
N TRP A 132 1.18 9.74 -2.07
CA TRP A 132 2.13 10.03 -0.99
C TRP A 132 2.87 11.35 -1.22
N THR A 133 3.36 11.61 -2.44
CA THR A 133 4.06 12.86 -2.76
C THR A 133 3.18 14.09 -2.68
N LEU A 134 1.87 13.93 -2.91
CA LEU A 134 0.90 15.02 -2.88
C LEU A 134 0.39 15.30 -1.46
N MET A 135 0.12 14.25 -0.68
CA MET A 135 -0.44 14.38 0.66
C MET A 135 0.63 14.68 1.71
N HIS A 136 1.82 14.12 1.55
CA HIS A 136 2.86 14.12 2.58
C HIS A 136 4.26 14.34 1.98
N PRO A 137 4.50 15.46 1.26
CA PRO A 137 5.77 15.72 0.57
C PRO A 137 6.99 15.71 1.50
N ASP A 138 6.81 16.11 2.75
CA ASP A 138 7.89 16.14 3.75
C ASP A 138 8.14 14.79 4.45
N PHE A 139 7.35 13.76 4.13
CA PHE A 139 7.45 12.44 4.74
C PHE A 139 8.48 11.54 4.03
N LEU A 140 8.86 11.86 2.80
CA LEU A 140 9.71 11.04 1.94
C LEU A 140 10.77 11.88 1.21
N ASP A 141 11.98 11.33 1.03
CA ASP A 141 13.05 11.98 0.26
C ASP A 141 12.89 11.75 -1.24
N ALA A 142 12.35 10.58 -1.63
CA ALA A 142 12.22 10.19 -3.03
C ALA A 142 10.96 9.35 -3.29
N ALA A 143 10.49 9.39 -4.54
CA ALA A 143 9.39 8.56 -5.01
C ALA A 143 9.73 7.90 -6.35
N CYS A 144 9.45 6.60 -6.48
CA CYS A 144 9.56 5.86 -7.73
C CYS A 144 8.18 5.39 -8.17
N VAL A 145 7.57 6.13 -9.10
CA VAL A 145 6.22 5.91 -9.60
C VAL A 145 6.30 5.11 -10.90
N ILE A 146 5.76 3.88 -10.91
CA ILE A 146 5.90 2.94 -12.02
C ILE A 146 4.54 2.61 -12.61
N ALA A 147 4.43 2.61 -13.96
CA ALA A 147 3.29 2.11 -14.73
C ALA A 147 1.93 2.66 -14.27
N VAL A 148 1.86 3.95 -13.98
CA VAL A 148 0.63 4.66 -13.61
C VAL A 148 0.64 6.07 -14.20
N SER A 149 -0.53 6.65 -14.34
CA SER A 149 -0.72 8.06 -14.71
C SER A 149 -1.55 8.77 -13.63
N ALA A 150 -1.40 10.10 -13.56
CA ALA A 150 -2.15 10.94 -12.61
C ALA A 150 -3.67 10.92 -12.86
N ARG A 151 -4.11 10.41 -14.02
CA ARG A 151 -5.53 10.31 -14.41
C ARG A 151 -5.75 9.02 -15.20
N ALA A 152 -6.73 8.22 -14.77
CA ALA A 152 -7.14 7.05 -15.53
C ALA A 152 -7.68 7.44 -16.91
N SER A 153 -7.19 6.79 -17.95
CA SER A 153 -7.72 6.94 -19.32
C SER A 153 -9.03 6.16 -19.46
N ALA A 154 -9.83 6.50 -20.47
CA ALA A 154 -11.03 5.74 -20.81
C ALA A 154 -10.72 4.26 -21.10
N TRP A 155 -9.56 3.97 -21.68
CA TRP A 155 -9.07 2.61 -21.90
C TRP A 155 -8.82 1.84 -20.58
N GLN A 156 -8.14 2.46 -19.62
CA GLN A 156 -7.91 1.85 -18.30
C GLN A 156 -9.23 1.59 -17.58
N ILE A 157 -10.17 2.54 -17.62
CA ILE A 157 -11.49 2.38 -17.00
C ILE A 157 -12.24 1.24 -17.69
N GLY A 158 -12.23 1.17 -19.02
CA GLY A 158 -12.89 0.13 -19.81
C GLY A 158 -12.36 -1.27 -19.48
N ILE A 159 -11.03 -1.44 -19.42
CA ILE A 159 -10.42 -2.73 -19.05
C ILE A 159 -10.80 -3.13 -17.63
N CYS A 160 -10.75 -2.22 -16.66
CA CYS A 160 -11.13 -2.54 -15.29
C CYS A 160 -12.60 -2.98 -15.18
N LEU A 161 -13.50 -2.30 -15.91
CA LEU A 161 -14.94 -2.66 -15.92
C LEU A 161 -15.17 -4.04 -16.54
N LEU A 162 -14.51 -4.35 -17.67
CA LEU A 162 -14.64 -5.65 -18.33
C LEU A 162 -14.07 -6.78 -17.47
N TYR A 163 -12.91 -6.54 -16.83
CA TYR A 163 -12.26 -7.55 -15.97
C TYR A 163 -13.07 -7.88 -14.70
N THR A 164 -13.86 -6.94 -14.20
CA THR A 164 -14.65 -7.10 -12.97
C THR A 164 -16.13 -7.38 -13.23
N SER A 165 -16.56 -7.50 -14.50
CA SER A 165 -17.95 -7.79 -14.85
C SER A 165 -18.17 -9.31 -15.01
N ASP A 166 -19.35 -9.79 -14.61
CA ASP A 166 -19.76 -11.19 -14.78
C ASP A 166 -19.74 -11.63 -16.26
N ALA A 167 -19.83 -10.68 -17.21
CA ALA A 167 -19.72 -10.93 -18.64
C ALA A 167 -18.29 -11.34 -19.10
N ALA A 168 -17.29 -11.26 -18.24
CA ALA A 168 -15.94 -11.74 -18.53
C ALA A 168 -15.80 -13.26 -18.31
N ASP A 169 -16.78 -13.88 -17.65
CA ASP A 169 -16.81 -15.30 -17.29
C ASP A 169 -17.66 -16.16 -18.26
N GLU A 170 -18.32 -15.54 -19.27
CA GLU A 170 -19.05 -16.17 -20.37
C GLU A 170 -18.19 -16.23 -21.64
#